data_d98399e57ce2e2fff3452fe360464835
#
_entry.id   d98399e57ce2e2fff3452fe360464835
#
_cell.length_a   1.000
_cell.length_b   1.000
_cell.length_c   1.000
_cell.angle_alpha   90.00
_cell.angle_beta   90.00
_cell.angle_gamma   90.00
#
_symmetry.space_group_name_H-M   'P 1'
#
loop_
_entity.id
_entity.type
_entity.pdbx_description
1 polymer ?
#
loop_
_entity_poly.entity_id
_entity_poly.type
_entity_poly.pdbx_seq_one_letter_code
_entity_poly.pdbx_strand_id
1 'polypeptide(L)'
;DATPVGEYANHLKHQLNRLDRVLVTGELADVRRTRVQVYFQLRDSKGGVPCAMWKNDFDKLGLPDDAVKDGAMVIVRGGPDYYVGGATASPAFSFRVTALRPAGEGDLLARLAALRRKLGAEGLLDRQKQLKVPALPRTIGVITAEGGAARQDILAGFERRGWRGRVVWGFAPVQDRNAAPAITRALTGLATQPGMDMIVVCRGGGSLTDLWAFCDEDLCRTVAMLAVP
;
A
#
# COMPACT_ATOMS: atom_id res chain seq x y z
N ASP A 1 -40.84 -5.77 19.44
CA ASP A 1 -40.63 -7.23 19.46
C ASP A 1 -39.21 -7.53 19.06
N ALA A 2 -38.54 -8.48 19.75
CA ALA A 2 -37.18 -8.89 19.43
C ALA A 2 -37.18 -9.83 18.24
N THR A 3 -36.31 -9.58 17.25
CA THR A 3 -36.13 -10.45 16.09
C THR A 3 -35.21 -11.63 16.43
N PRO A 4 -35.56 -12.87 16.12
CA PRO A 4 -34.67 -14.01 16.30
C PRO A 4 -33.35 -13.82 15.56
N VAL A 5 -32.23 -14.23 16.16
CA VAL A 5 -30.88 -14.00 15.62
C VAL A 5 -30.69 -14.61 14.22
N GLY A 6 -31.29 -15.76 13.95
CA GLY A 6 -31.23 -16.42 12.64
C GLY A 6 -31.94 -15.62 11.54
N GLU A 7 -33.08 -15.01 11.84
CA GLU A 7 -33.80 -14.13 10.92
C GLU A 7 -33.01 -12.87 10.62
N TYR A 8 -32.43 -12.25 11.63
CA TYR A 8 -31.56 -11.08 11.46
C TYR A 8 -30.34 -11.40 10.61
N ALA A 9 -29.66 -12.53 10.89
CA ALA A 9 -28.50 -12.97 10.13
C ALA A 9 -28.82 -13.22 8.65
N ASN A 10 -29.97 -13.85 8.36
CA ASN A 10 -30.45 -14.07 6.99
C ASN A 10 -30.85 -12.74 6.31
N HIS A 11 -31.47 -11.82 7.03
CA HIS A 11 -31.74 -10.49 6.51
C HIS A 11 -30.46 -9.74 6.13
N LEU A 12 -29.47 -9.74 7.02
CA LEU A 12 -28.16 -9.14 6.75
C LEU A 12 -27.50 -9.75 5.52
N LYS A 13 -27.48 -11.07 5.40
CA LYS A 13 -26.97 -11.77 4.21
C LYS A 13 -27.70 -11.31 2.94
N HIS A 14 -29.02 -11.18 2.99
CA HIS A 14 -29.83 -10.75 1.86
C HIS A 14 -29.50 -9.31 1.43
N GLN A 15 -29.30 -8.41 2.39
CA GLN A 15 -28.90 -7.02 2.11
C GLN A 15 -27.51 -6.96 1.48
N LEU A 16 -26.54 -7.69 2.02
CA LEU A 16 -25.18 -7.74 1.47
C LEU A 16 -25.16 -8.29 0.04
N ASN A 17 -25.96 -9.30 -0.25
CA ASN A 17 -26.05 -9.89 -1.59
C ASN A 17 -26.69 -8.97 -2.64
N ARG A 18 -27.34 -7.88 -2.23
CA ARG A 18 -27.88 -6.84 -3.12
C ARG A 18 -26.84 -5.82 -3.55
N LEU A 19 -25.70 -5.78 -2.88
CA LEU A 19 -24.62 -4.88 -3.26
C LEU A 19 -24.00 -5.34 -4.58
N ASP A 20 -23.67 -4.37 -5.42
CA ASP A 20 -23.07 -4.63 -6.72
C ASP A 20 -21.70 -5.33 -6.59
N ARG A 21 -21.41 -6.16 -7.59
CA ARG A 21 -20.07 -6.71 -7.73
C ARG A 21 -19.13 -5.64 -8.25
N VAL A 22 -18.02 -5.45 -7.53
CA VAL A 22 -17.04 -4.43 -7.83
C VAL A 22 -15.68 -5.03 -8.20
N LEU A 23 -14.86 -4.24 -8.87
CA LEU A 23 -13.44 -4.52 -9.02
C LEU A 23 -12.67 -3.87 -7.87
N VAL A 24 -11.90 -4.68 -7.17
CA VAL A 24 -11.06 -4.22 -6.07
C VAL A 24 -9.62 -4.62 -6.37
N THR A 25 -8.67 -3.75 -6.08
CA THR A 25 -7.24 -4.01 -6.25
C THR A 25 -6.53 -3.86 -4.92
N GLY A 26 -5.56 -4.70 -4.69
CA GLY A 26 -4.75 -4.70 -3.48
C GLY A 26 -3.67 -5.76 -3.51
N GLU A 27 -2.91 -5.82 -2.42
CA GLU A 27 -1.89 -6.83 -2.17
C GLU A 27 -2.52 -8.06 -1.52
N LEU A 28 -2.14 -9.24 -1.99
CA LEU A 28 -2.51 -10.50 -1.37
C LEU A 28 -1.73 -10.71 -0.07
N ALA A 29 -2.41 -11.26 0.93
CA ALA A 29 -1.80 -11.69 2.16
C ALA A 29 -2.53 -12.89 2.75
N ASP A 30 -1.81 -13.67 3.56
CA ASP A 30 -2.34 -14.85 4.25
C ASP A 30 -3.03 -15.84 3.29
N VAL A 31 -2.43 -16.07 2.11
CA VAL A 31 -2.98 -16.96 1.09
C VAL A 31 -3.00 -18.41 1.60
N ARG A 32 -4.20 -18.98 1.71
CA ARG A 32 -4.42 -20.37 2.17
C ARG A 32 -5.26 -21.13 1.17
N ARG A 33 -4.76 -22.23 0.68
CA ARG A 33 -5.46 -23.13 -0.26
C ARG A 33 -6.01 -24.32 0.50
N THR A 34 -7.32 -24.52 0.45
CA THR A 34 -7.99 -25.71 0.98
C THR A 34 -8.49 -26.58 -0.17
N ARG A 35 -9.11 -27.71 0.15
CA ARG A 35 -9.72 -28.59 -0.87
C ARG A 35 -10.94 -27.96 -1.56
N VAL A 36 -11.61 -27.00 -0.92
CA VAL A 36 -12.87 -26.42 -1.37
C VAL A 36 -12.72 -24.98 -1.80
N GLN A 37 -11.91 -24.19 -1.11
CA GLN A 37 -11.76 -22.75 -1.32
C GLN A 37 -10.32 -22.30 -1.16
N VAL A 38 -10.02 -21.19 -1.81
CA VAL A 38 -8.80 -20.39 -1.58
C VAL A 38 -9.22 -19.18 -0.78
N TYR A 39 -8.57 -18.99 0.38
CA TYR A 39 -8.77 -17.85 1.26
C TYR A 39 -7.55 -16.95 1.19
N PHE A 40 -7.76 -15.66 1.26
CA PHE A 40 -6.69 -14.67 1.35
C PHE A 40 -7.24 -13.37 1.91
N GLN A 41 -6.37 -12.48 2.33
CA GLN A 41 -6.71 -11.09 2.58
C GLN A 41 -6.31 -10.25 1.37
N LEU A 42 -7.17 -9.33 0.96
CA LEU A 42 -6.83 -8.28 0.04
C LEU A 42 -6.69 -6.98 0.84
N ARG A 43 -5.55 -6.31 0.72
CA ARG A 43 -5.25 -5.15 1.57
C ARG A 43 -4.43 -4.09 0.84
N ASP A 44 -4.48 -2.87 1.37
CA ASP A 44 -3.62 -1.74 1.01
C ASP A 44 -3.15 -0.99 2.27
N SER A 45 -2.63 0.23 2.13
CA SER A 45 -2.17 1.07 3.24
C SER A 45 -3.31 1.55 4.16
N LYS A 46 -4.56 1.52 3.71
CA LYS A 46 -5.74 2.07 4.42
C LYS A 46 -6.63 1.01 5.03
N GLY A 47 -6.56 -0.23 4.56
CA GLY A 47 -7.41 -1.29 5.07
C GLY A 47 -7.25 -2.63 4.38
N GLY A 48 -8.09 -3.58 4.77
CA GLY A 48 -8.11 -4.90 4.20
C GLY A 48 -9.46 -5.58 4.31
N VAL A 49 -9.70 -6.57 3.46
CA VAL A 49 -10.92 -7.36 3.45
C VAL A 49 -10.58 -8.85 3.31
N PRO A 50 -11.19 -9.73 4.12
CA PRO A 50 -11.05 -11.16 3.95
C PRO A 50 -11.75 -11.62 2.68
N CYS A 51 -11.08 -12.38 1.86
CA CYS A 51 -11.55 -12.87 0.58
C CYS A 51 -11.66 -14.39 0.55
N ALA A 52 -12.64 -14.89 -0.20
CA ALA A 52 -12.80 -16.31 -0.47
C ALA A 52 -13.15 -16.54 -1.95
N MET A 53 -12.51 -17.51 -2.58
CA MET A 53 -12.77 -17.94 -3.94
C MET A 53 -12.94 -19.45 -3.98
N TRP A 54 -13.89 -19.96 -4.77
CA TRP A 54 -14.03 -21.40 -4.95
C TRP A 54 -12.77 -21.97 -5.61
N LYS A 55 -12.28 -23.11 -5.08
CA LYS A 55 -11.06 -23.76 -5.59
C LYS A 55 -11.17 -24.07 -7.09
N ASN A 56 -12.32 -24.59 -7.52
CA ASN A 56 -12.54 -24.92 -8.93
C ASN A 56 -12.45 -23.67 -9.84
N ASP A 57 -12.93 -22.53 -9.37
CA ASP A 57 -12.88 -21.30 -10.17
C ASP A 57 -11.47 -20.70 -10.16
N PHE A 58 -10.77 -20.83 -9.03
CA PHE A 58 -9.36 -20.46 -8.92
C PHE A 58 -8.48 -21.29 -9.88
N ASP A 59 -8.66 -22.62 -9.91
CA ASP A 59 -7.87 -23.50 -10.76
C ASP A 59 -8.09 -23.25 -12.27
N LYS A 60 -9.30 -22.85 -12.66
CA LYS A 60 -9.61 -22.43 -14.04
C LYS A 60 -8.85 -21.17 -14.49
N LEU A 61 -8.33 -20.36 -13.55
CA LEU A 61 -7.55 -19.17 -13.92
C LEU A 61 -6.21 -19.53 -14.56
N GLY A 62 -5.69 -20.74 -14.31
CA GLY A 62 -4.42 -21.19 -14.88
C GLY A 62 -3.22 -20.33 -14.50
N LEU A 63 -3.30 -19.63 -13.38
CA LEU A 63 -2.26 -18.71 -12.94
C LEU A 63 -1.08 -19.50 -12.33
N PRO A 64 0.16 -19.08 -12.64
CA PRO A 64 1.33 -19.67 -11.99
C PRO A 64 1.33 -19.37 -10.49
N ASP A 65 1.92 -20.27 -9.70
CA ASP A 65 1.89 -20.18 -8.23
C ASP A 65 2.55 -18.91 -7.68
N ASP A 66 3.53 -18.37 -8.36
CA ASP A 66 4.22 -17.13 -8.02
C ASP A 66 3.39 -15.87 -8.28
N ALA A 67 2.39 -15.94 -9.15
CA ALA A 67 1.46 -14.83 -9.41
C ALA A 67 0.42 -14.63 -8.31
N VAL A 68 0.20 -15.65 -7.46
CA VAL A 68 -0.81 -15.63 -6.39
C VAL A 68 -0.18 -16.10 -5.09
N LYS A 69 0.70 -15.28 -4.56
CA LYS A 69 1.41 -15.44 -3.28
C LYS A 69 1.28 -14.17 -2.45
N ASP A 70 1.62 -14.26 -1.19
CA ASP A 70 1.70 -13.10 -0.31
C ASP A 70 2.62 -12.02 -0.91
N GLY A 71 2.14 -10.78 -0.90
CA GLY A 71 2.82 -9.64 -1.51
C GLY A 71 2.46 -9.39 -2.99
N ALA A 72 1.77 -10.31 -3.66
CA ALA A 72 1.38 -10.12 -5.06
C ALA A 72 0.24 -9.09 -5.18
N MET A 73 0.40 -8.14 -6.10
CA MET A 73 -0.67 -7.19 -6.46
C MET A 73 -1.64 -7.84 -7.41
N VAL A 74 -2.93 -7.78 -7.06
CA VAL A 74 -3.99 -8.38 -7.88
C VAL A 74 -5.18 -7.44 -8.05
N ILE A 75 -5.97 -7.73 -9.07
CA ILE A 75 -7.32 -7.18 -9.25
C ILE A 75 -8.29 -8.33 -9.14
N VAL A 76 -9.26 -8.18 -8.24
CA VAL A 76 -10.33 -9.15 -8.01
C VAL A 76 -11.67 -8.55 -8.38
N ARG A 77 -12.56 -9.37 -8.91
CA ARG A 77 -13.97 -9.05 -9.07
C ARG A 77 -14.79 -9.87 -8.10
N GLY A 78 -15.69 -9.22 -7.38
CA GLY A 78 -16.52 -9.92 -6.41
C GLY A 78 -17.48 -8.99 -5.68
N GLY A 79 -18.05 -9.48 -4.62
CA GLY A 79 -18.94 -8.74 -3.74
C GLY A 79 -18.96 -9.31 -2.33
N PRO A 80 -19.57 -8.60 -1.37
CA PRO A 80 -19.67 -9.06 -0.01
C PRO A 80 -20.50 -10.35 0.07
N ASP A 81 -20.11 -11.24 0.95
CA ASP A 81 -20.83 -12.48 1.26
C ASP A 81 -20.79 -12.68 2.78
N TYR A 82 -21.89 -13.17 3.32
CA TYR A 82 -22.02 -13.45 4.74
C TYR A 82 -22.49 -14.89 4.95
N TYR A 83 -21.64 -15.68 5.57
CA TYR A 83 -22.00 -17.00 6.04
C TYR A 83 -22.68 -16.87 7.41
N VAL A 84 -23.94 -17.25 7.49
CA VAL A 84 -24.76 -17.08 8.71
C VAL A 84 -24.39 -18.01 9.87
N GLY A 85 -23.49 -18.95 9.62
CA GLY A 85 -23.10 -19.95 10.61
C GLY A 85 -23.88 -21.26 10.45
N GLY A 86 -23.54 -22.21 11.29
CA GLY A 86 -24.16 -23.55 11.36
C GLY A 86 -23.74 -24.28 12.64
N ALA A 87 -24.15 -25.52 12.80
CA ALA A 87 -23.84 -26.31 14.01
C ALA A 87 -22.34 -26.48 14.28
N THR A 88 -21.51 -26.44 13.24
CA THR A 88 -20.06 -26.71 13.32
C THR A 88 -19.17 -25.56 12.86
N ALA A 89 -19.76 -24.44 12.41
CA ALA A 89 -19.01 -23.33 11.87
C ALA A 89 -19.61 -21.97 12.30
N SER A 90 -18.72 -21.06 12.73
CA SER A 90 -19.10 -19.72 13.14
C SER A 90 -19.52 -18.84 11.94
N PRO A 91 -20.40 -17.86 12.16
CA PRO A 91 -20.71 -16.85 11.16
C PRO A 91 -19.44 -16.11 10.71
N ALA A 92 -19.36 -15.78 9.44
CA ALA A 92 -18.19 -15.10 8.89
C ALA A 92 -18.56 -14.18 7.72
N PHE A 93 -17.95 -12.99 7.70
CA PHE A 93 -17.96 -12.11 6.56
C PHE A 93 -16.80 -12.44 5.63
N SER A 94 -17.02 -12.38 4.33
CA SER A 94 -15.96 -12.44 3.32
C SER A 94 -16.35 -11.66 2.07
N PHE A 95 -15.36 -11.27 1.29
CA PHE A 95 -15.56 -10.80 -0.08
C PHE A 95 -15.48 -12.02 -1.01
N ARG A 96 -16.61 -12.39 -1.59
CA ARG A 96 -16.70 -13.53 -2.51
C ARG A 96 -16.12 -13.15 -3.86
N VAL A 97 -14.93 -13.67 -4.15
CA VAL A 97 -14.21 -13.43 -5.40
C VAL A 97 -14.75 -14.36 -6.49
N THR A 98 -15.08 -13.78 -7.65
CA THR A 98 -15.56 -14.51 -8.83
C THR A 98 -14.55 -14.49 -9.99
N ALA A 99 -13.62 -13.53 -9.98
CA ALA A 99 -12.51 -13.49 -10.91
C ALA A 99 -11.31 -12.83 -10.21
N LEU A 100 -10.11 -13.27 -10.56
CA LEU A 100 -8.85 -12.75 -10.06
C LEU A 100 -7.84 -12.72 -11.22
N ARG A 101 -7.10 -11.64 -11.34
CA ARG A 101 -5.92 -11.57 -12.20
C ARG A 101 -4.79 -10.81 -11.52
N PRO A 102 -3.54 -11.12 -11.84
CA PRO A 102 -2.44 -10.26 -11.40
C PRO A 102 -2.64 -8.83 -11.92
N ALA A 103 -2.27 -7.86 -11.11
CA ALA A 103 -2.18 -6.48 -11.57
C ALA A 103 -0.92 -6.35 -12.42
N GLY A 104 -1.10 -6.08 -13.70
CA GLY A 104 0.01 -5.82 -14.62
C GLY A 104 0.59 -4.43 -14.44
N GLU A 105 1.78 -4.19 -15.02
CA GLU A 105 2.41 -2.86 -15.01
C GLU A 105 1.48 -1.76 -15.57
N GLY A 106 0.68 -2.09 -16.58
CA GLY A 106 -0.30 -1.16 -17.14
C GLY A 106 -1.36 -0.69 -16.14
N ASP A 107 -1.83 -1.56 -15.24
CA ASP A 107 -2.79 -1.19 -14.19
C ASP A 107 -2.14 -0.26 -13.15
N LEU A 108 -0.88 -0.54 -12.80
CA LEU A 108 -0.10 0.30 -11.89
C LEU A 108 0.15 1.68 -12.49
N LEU A 109 0.57 1.73 -13.75
CA LEU A 109 0.79 2.99 -14.48
C LEU A 109 -0.50 3.79 -14.62
N ALA A 110 -1.64 3.15 -14.88
CA ALA A 110 -2.93 3.82 -14.97
C ALA A 110 -3.33 4.46 -13.61
N ARG A 111 -3.10 3.76 -12.49
CA ARG A 111 -3.34 4.31 -11.14
C ARG A 111 -2.41 5.48 -10.83
N LEU A 112 -1.11 5.36 -11.16
CA LEU A 112 -0.15 6.46 -11.02
C LEU A 112 -0.58 7.68 -11.82
N ALA A 113 -1.00 7.48 -13.08
CA ALA A 113 -1.49 8.57 -13.92
C ALA A 113 -2.75 9.23 -13.34
N ALA A 114 -3.68 8.45 -12.78
CA ALA A 114 -4.87 8.98 -12.12
C ALA A 114 -4.52 9.80 -10.87
N LEU A 115 -3.64 9.29 -10.01
CA LEU A 115 -3.15 9.99 -8.82
C LEU A 115 -2.45 11.30 -9.22
N ARG A 116 -1.57 11.25 -10.21
CA ARG A 116 -0.86 12.44 -10.72
C ARG A 116 -1.83 13.50 -11.23
N ARG A 117 -2.87 13.12 -11.98
CA ARG A 117 -3.90 14.07 -12.42
C ARG A 117 -4.64 14.69 -11.25
N LYS A 118 -5.03 13.89 -10.24
CA LYS A 118 -5.72 14.35 -9.03
C LYS A 118 -4.89 15.37 -8.27
N LEU A 119 -3.65 15.02 -7.92
CA LEU A 119 -2.74 15.93 -7.19
C LEU A 119 -2.36 17.16 -8.01
N GLY A 120 -2.25 17.02 -9.34
CA GLY A 120 -2.00 18.13 -10.25
C GLY A 120 -3.15 19.14 -10.29
N ALA A 121 -4.39 18.67 -10.35
CA ALA A 121 -5.58 19.53 -10.31
C ALA A 121 -5.69 20.31 -8.98
N GLU A 122 -5.15 19.78 -7.90
CA GLU A 122 -5.08 20.44 -6.59
C GLU A 122 -3.83 21.35 -6.43
N GLY A 123 -2.96 21.43 -7.44
CA GLY A 123 -1.72 22.24 -7.40
C GLY A 123 -0.62 21.67 -6.50
N LEU A 124 -0.77 20.44 -6.01
CA LEU A 124 0.16 19.87 -5.05
C LEU A 124 1.52 19.46 -5.67
N LEU A 125 1.57 19.19 -6.97
CA LEU A 125 2.80 18.77 -7.65
C LEU A 125 3.86 19.86 -7.75
N ASP A 126 3.48 21.12 -7.61
CA ASP A 126 4.40 22.26 -7.77
C ASP A 126 4.83 22.90 -6.46
N ARG A 127 4.18 22.53 -5.34
CA ARG A 127 4.47 23.14 -4.03
C ARG A 127 5.91 22.95 -3.59
N GLN A 128 6.45 21.75 -3.69
CA GLN A 128 7.83 21.45 -3.33
C GLN A 128 8.85 22.15 -4.24
N LYS A 129 8.51 22.35 -5.51
CA LYS A 129 9.39 23.04 -6.46
C LYS A 129 9.54 24.53 -6.15
N GLN A 130 8.63 25.10 -5.37
CA GLN A 130 8.69 26.52 -4.95
C GLN A 130 9.60 26.72 -3.72
N LEU A 131 9.96 25.63 -3.04
CA LEU A 131 10.86 25.70 -1.90
C LEU A 131 12.31 25.89 -2.38
N LYS A 132 13.04 26.75 -1.68
CA LYS A 132 14.45 26.98 -1.99
C LYS A 132 15.30 25.85 -1.44
N VAL A 133 15.91 25.09 -2.32
CA VAL A 133 16.92 24.11 -1.94
C VAL A 133 18.24 24.84 -1.63
N PRO A 134 18.84 24.68 -0.43
CA PRO A 134 20.10 25.32 -0.09
C PRO A 134 21.23 24.80 -1.00
N ALA A 135 22.07 25.70 -1.49
CA ALA A 135 23.25 25.31 -2.29
C ALA A 135 24.26 24.48 -1.48
N LEU A 136 24.37 24.75 -0.17
CA LEU A 136 25.23 24.06 0.78
C LEU A 136 24.42 23.71 2.03
N PRO A 137 23.66 22.61 2.04
CA PRO A 137 22.89 22.20 3.20
C PRO A 137 23.83 21.79 4.35
N ARG A 138 23.49 22.21 5.56
CA ARG A 138 24.23 21.87 6.79
C ARG A 138 23.60 20.72 7.55
N THR A 139 22.29 20.58 7.44
CA THR A 139 21.53 19.49 8.07
C THR A 139 20.63 18.84 7.05
N ILE A 140 20.86 17.56 6.80
CA ILE A 140 20.07 16.76 5.85
C ILE A 140 19.35 15.65 6.62
N GLY A 141 18.02 15.61 6.53
CA GLY A 141 17.24 14.45 6.93
C GLY A 141 17.31 13.36 5.86
N VAL A 142 17.57 12.14 6.25
CA VAL A 142 17.61 11.02 5.32
C VAL A 142 16.70 9.91 5.79
N ILE A 143 15.72 9.54 4.94
CA ILE A 143 14.80 8.43 5.20
C ILE A 143 15.16 7.26 4.29
N THR A 144 15.50 6.14 4.91
CA THR A 144 15.83 4.88 4.23
C THR A 144 15.69 3.71 5.21
N ALA A 145 15.82 2.48 4.70
CA ALA A 145 15.88 1.29 5.57
C ALA A 145 17.19 1.27 6.38
N GLU A 146 17.11 0.92 7.65
CA GLU A 146 18.25 0.99 8.59
C GLU A 146 19.47 0.18 8.13
N GLY A 147 19.25 -1.06 7.65
CA GLY A 147 20.30 -1.94 7.13
C GLY A 147 20.49 -1.89 5.61
N GLY A 148 19.86 -0.91 4.91
CA GLY A 148 19.85 -0.87 3.44
C GLY A 148 21.15 -0.38 2.82
N ALA A 149 21.47 -0.89 1.61
CA ALA A 149 22.63 -0.44 0.82
C ALA A 149 22.61 1.07 0.56
N ALA A 150 21.43 1.65 0.33
CA ALA A 150 21.29 3.10 0.09
C ALA A 150 21.88 3.97 1.21
N ARG A 151 21.82 3.50 2.47
CA ARG A 151 22.47 4.21 3.59
C ARG A 151 23.98 4.28 3.41
N GLN A 152 24.60 3.16 3.03
CA GLN A 152 26.04 3.07 2.82
C GLN A 152 26.48 3.93 1.62
N ASP A 153 25.70 3.89 0.53
CA ASP A 153 25.96 4.67 -0.68
C ASP A 153 25.94 6.18 -0.40
N ILE A 154 24.98 6.64 0.41
CA ILE A 154 24.86 8.04 0.81
C ILE A 154 26.06 8.45 1.66
N LEU A 155 26.43 7.66 2.65
CA LEU A 155 27.61 7.96 3.51
C LEU A 155 28.90 8.03 2.68
N ALA A 156 29.12 7.06 1.81
CA ALA A 156 30.26 7.05 0.89
C ALA A 156 30.23 8.26 -0.08
N GLY A 157 29.02 8.68 -0.50
CA GLY A 157 28.82 9.87 -1.33
C GLY A 157 29.22 11.16 -0.61
N PHE A 158 28.81 11.32 0.66
CA PHE A 158 29.18 12.46 1.46
C PHE A 158 30.68 12.52 1.76
N GLU A 159 31.29 11.38 2.08
CA GLU A 159 32.73 11.29 2.32
C GLU A 159 33.53 11.66 1.08
N ARG A 160 33.23 11.09 -0.09
CA ARG A 160 33.90 11.41 -1.36
C ARG A 160 33.81 12.89 -1.74
N ARG A 161 32.73 13.57 -1.35
CA ARG A 161 32.51 14.99 -1.62
C ARG A 161 33.04 15.91 -0.52
N GLY A 162 33.61 15.34 0.56
CA GLY A 162 34.09 16.11 1.70
C GLY A 162 33.00 16.89 2.42
N TRP A 163 31.72 16.49 2.31
CA TRP A 163 30.63 17.17 3.01
C TRP A 163 30.69 16.91 4.51
N ARG A 164 30.64 17.98 5.31
CA ARG A 164 30.83 17.96 6.77
C ARG A 164 29.60 18.37 7.57
N GLY A 165 28.44 18.31 6.97
CA GLY A 165 27.15 18.62 7.62
C GLY A 165 26.67 17.52 8.57
N ARG A 166 25.50 17.75 9.13
CA ARG A 166 24.79 16.83 10.03
C ARG A 166 23.77 16.00 9.25
N VAL A 167 23.82 14.69 9.37
CA VAL A 167 22.77 13.77 8.88
C VAL A 167 21.85 13.41 10.04
N VAL A 168 20.55 13.57 9.84
CA VAL A 168 19.52 13.09 10.78
C VAL A 168 18.78 11.93 10.10
N TRP A 169 18.91 10.73 10.65
CA TRP A 169 18.31 9.54 10.07
C TRP A 169 16.87 9.37 10.52
N GLY A 170 15.98 9.12 9.55
CA GLY A 170 14.62 8.63 9.78
C GLY A 170 14.51 7.23 9.20
N PHE A 171 14.66 6.19 10.04
CA PHE A 171 14.57 4.83 9.53
C PHE A 171 13.13 4.41 9.30
N ALA A 172 12.85 3.94 8.08
CA ALA A 172 11.57 3.39 7.69
C ALA A 172 11.77 2.27 6.66
N PRO A 173 10.92 1.25 6.61
CA PRO A 173 10.89 0.35 5.46
C PRO A 173 10.61 1.17 4.20
N VAL A 174 11.33 0.88 3.12
CA VAL A 174 11.21 1.57 1.82
C VAL A 174 10.73 0.63 0.71
N GLN A 175 10.27 -0.52 1.09
CA GLN A 175 9.65 -1.57 0.28
C GLN A 175 8.46 -2.10 1.06
N ASP A 176 7.47 -2.63 0.46
CA ASP A 176 6.26 -3.19 1.06
C ASP A 176 5.17 -2.15 1.44
N ARG A 177 4.04 -2.69 1.86
CA ARG A 177 2.82 -1.93 2.24
C ARG A 177 3.00 -1.01 3.46
N ASN A 178 3.95 -1.32 4.35
CA ASN A 178 4.18 -0.55 5.57
C ASN A 178 5.09 0.66 5.28
N ALA A 179 5.69 0.72 4.10
CA ALA A 179 6.63 1.77 3.72
C ALA A 179 5.96 3.15 3.70
N ALA A 180 4.82 3.32 3.02
CA ALA A 180 4.18 4.62 2.91
C ALA A 180 3.81 5.24 4.27
N PRO A 181 3.08 4.56 5.18
CA PRO A 181 2.77 5.15 6.49
C PRO A 181 4.02 5.34 7.37
N ALA A 182 5.04 4.49 7.25
CA ALA A 182 6.28 4.63 8.01
C ALA A 182 7.12 5.83 7.52
N ILE A 183 7.24 6.00 6.20
CA ILE A 183 7.92 7.15 5.58
C ILE A 183 7.18 8.44 5.94
N THR A 184 5.85 8.46 5.90
CA THR A 184 5.03 9.62 6.29
C THR A 184 5.32 10.06 7.72
N ARG A 185 5.38 9.12 8.68
CA ARG A 185 5.76 9.43 10.07
C ARG A 185 7.18 9.96 10.18
N ALA A 186 8.13 9.34 9.48
CA ALA A 186 9.53 9.78 9.49
C ALA A 186 9.69 11.18 8.88
N LEU A 187 9.01 11.48 7.77
CA LEU A 187 8.96 12.81 7.14
C LEU A 187 8.47 13.87 8.12
N THR A 188 7.32 13.62 8.74
CA THR A 188 6.73 14.55 9.72
C THR A 188 7.68 14.77 10.90
N GLY A 189 8.29 13.72 11.43
CA GLY A 189 9.25 13.81 12.54
C GLY A 189 10.52 14.57 12.18
N LEU A 190 11.06 14.36 10.99
CA LEU A 190 12.25 15.10 10.53
C LEU A 190 11.94 16.57 10.22
N ALA A 191 10.78 16.86 9.63
CA ALA A 191 10.39 18.23 9.28
C ALA A 191 10.21 19.15 10.50
N THR A 192 9.96 18.58 11.69
CA THR A 192 9.86 19.33 12.96
C THR A 192 11.22 19.59 13.63
N GLN A 193 12.30 18.99 13.13
CA GLN A 193 13.63 19.19 13.71
C GLN A 193 14.18 20.60 13.41
N PRO A 194 14.68 21.32 14.41
CA PRO A 194 15.24 22.66 14.19
C PRO A 194 16.43 22.64 13.24
N GLY A 195 16.46 23.58 12.30
CA GLY A 195 17.55 23.75 11.36
C GLY A 195 17.66 22.64 10.31
N MET A 196 16.57 21.96 10.00
CA MET A 196 16.50 21.01 8.89
C MET A 196 16.51 21.79 7.56
N ASP A 197 17.54 21.57 6.76
CA ASP A 197 17.70 22.26 5.46
C ASP A 197 17.01 21.55 4.33
N MET A 198 17.00 20.23 4.33
CA MET A 198 16.33 19.40 3.34
C MET A 198 16.11 17.96 3.85
N ILE A 199 15.16 17.26 3.24
CA ILE A 199 14.90 15.85 3.53
C ILE A 199 15.00 15.03 2.24
N VAL A 200 15.74 13.94 2.30
CA VAL A 200 15.92 12.99 1.20
C VAL A 200 15.25 11.66 1.57
N VAL A 201 14.29 11.24 0.78
CA VAL A 201 13.73 9.87 0.88
C VAL A 201 14.41 9.03 -0.20
N CYS A 202 15.07 7.95 0.19
CA CYS A 202 15.84 7.16 -0.75
C CYS A 202 15.69 5.65 -0.51
N ARG A 203 15.73 4.93 -1.62
CA ARG A 203 15.82 3.47 -1.66
C ARG A 203 16.78 3.04 -2.77
N GLY A 204 17.25 1.80 -2.69
CA GLY A 204 17.99 1.16 -3.78
C GLY A 204 17.10 0.89 -5.00
N GLY A 205 17.67 0.29 -6.04
CA GLY A 205 16.94 -0.18 -7.23
C GLY A 205 15.86 -1.21 -6.88
N GLY A 206 15.01 -1.56 -7.85
CA GLY A 206 13.95 -2.54 -7.70
C GLY A 206 12.94 -2.47 -8.82
N SER A 207 11.98 -3.39 -8.82
CA SER A 207 10.89 -3.45 -9.78
C SER A 207 9.90 -2.28 -9.60
N LEU A 208 9.03 -2.06 -10.58
CA LEU A 208 7.94 -1.07 -10.48
C LEU A 208 7.02 -1.40 -9.30
N THR A 209 6.76 -2.67 -9.04
CA THR A 209 5.97 -3.12 -7.91
C THR A 209 6.59 -2.74 -6.56
N ASP A 210 7.92 -2.80 -6.45
CA ASP A 210 8.63 -2.38 -5.23
C ASP A 210 8.55 -0.87 -5.00
N LEU A 211 8.41 -0.08 -6.07
CA LEU A 211 8.29 1.37 -6.01
C LEU A 211 6.87 1.83 -5.71
N TRP A 212 5.91 0.90 -5.71
CA TRP A 212 4.50 1.23 -5.58
C TRP A 212 4.14 1.91 -4.25
N ALA A 213 4.86 1.60 -3.17
CA ALA A 213 4.68 2.26 -1.88
C ALA A 213 4.81 3.79 -1.96
N PHE A 214 5.61 4.31 -2.92
CA PHE A 214 5.78 5.75 -3.16
C PHE A 214 4.63 6.37 -3.97
N CYS A 215 3.70 5.55 -4.46
CA CYS A 215 2.48 6.00 -5.14
C CYS A 215 1.27 6.10 -4.17
N ASP A 216 1.52 6.07 -2.87
CA ASP A 216 0.49 6.29 -1.85
C ASP A 216 0.08 7.76 -1.81
N GLU A 217 -1.24 8.02 -1.84
CA GLU A 217 -1.77 9.38 -1.92
C GLU A 217 -1.44 10.21 -0.67
N ASP A 218 -1.53 9.60 0.52
CA ASP A 218 -1.30 10.31 1.78
C ASP A 218 0.19 10.66 1.95
N LEU A 219 1.08 9.75 1.52
CA LEU A 219 2.52 10.03 1.46
C LEU A 219 2.82 11.18 0.47
N CYS A 220 2.28 11.13 -0.74
CA CYS A 220 2.46 12.20 -1.73
C CYS A 220 1.95 13.56 -1.23
N ARG A 221 0.79 13.58 -0.56
CA ARG A 221 0.24 14.80 0.05
C ARG A 221 1.13 15.31 1.17
N THR A 222 1.62 14.42 2.03
CA THR A 222 2.54 14.80 3.10
C THR A 222 3.78 15.46 2.53
N VAL A 223 4.44 14.85 1.55
CA VAL A 223 5.61 15.45 0.88
C VAL A 223 5.26 16.84 0.32
N ALA A 224 4.14 16.96 -0.41
CA ALA A 224 3.74 18.24 -1.01
C ALA A 224 3.51 19.35 0.02
N MET A 225 3.07 19.01 1.23
CA MET A 225 2.72 19.97 2.29
C MET A 225 3.86 20.32 3.25
N LEU A 226 5.01 19.64 3.16
CA LEU A 226 6.17 19.99 3.98
C LEU A 226 6.68 21.40 3.66
N ALA A 227 7.13 22.09 4.70
CA ALA A 227 7.80 23.39 4.57
C ALA A 227 9.33 23.25 4.29
N VAL A 228 9.85 22.04 4.37
CA VAL A 228 11.24 21.69 4.09
C VAL A 228 11.31 20.99 2.74
N PRO A 229 12.24 21.37 1.84
CA PRO A 229 12.41 20.73 0.53
C PRO A 229 12.87 19.29 0.62
#